data_8c22f49acc7cd0e0ce89ae8563b77951
#
_entry.id   8c22f49acc7cd0e0ce89ae8563b77951
#
_cell.length_a   1.000
_cell.length_b   1.000
_cell.length_c   1.000
_cell.angle_alpha   90.00
_cell.angle_beta   90.00
_cell.angle_gamma   90.00
#
_symmetry.space_group_name_H-M   'P 1'
#
loop_
_entity.id
_entity.type
_entity.pdbx_description
1 polymer ?
#
loop_
_entity_poly.entity_id
_entity_poly.type
_entity_poly.pdbx_seq_one_letter_code
_entity_poly.pdbx_strand_id
1 'polypeptide(L)'
;SSKVIHLHGELTKVRPEDSYTEADVYDESRVKDIGYSAIGIGNVDERGVQYRPHIVFFGEAVPKLSDALRELVEADIMIIVGTSLVVQPAASLWQFTPVDCPVYVVDPEDTPIDREESVIHIKDKATTGVARAIEMLKKENIKQKNR
;
A
#
# COMPACT_ATOMS: atom_id res chain seq x y z
N SER A 1 0.01 13.14 1.22
CA SER A 1 -0.84 12.67 0.13
C SER A 1 -2.29 13.04 0.40
N SER A 2 -3.05 13.42 -0.61
CA SER A 2 -4.49 13.70 -0.50
C SER A 2 -5.33 12.42 -0.49
N LYS A 3 -4.79 11.31 -0.99
CA LYS A 3 -5.40 9.99 -1.01
C LYS A 3 -4.41 8.98 -0.46
N VAL A 4 -4.82 8.23 0.57
CA VAL A 4 -4.02 7.19 1.20
C VAL A 4 -4.85 5.93 1.31
N ILE A 5 -4.31 4.79 0.86
CA ILE A 5 -4.89 3.47 1.04
C ILE A 5 -4.01 2.72 2.03
N HIS A 6 -4.51 2.53 3.24
CA HIS A 6 -3.83 1.72 4.26
C HIS A 6 -4.06 0.24 3.98
N LEU A 7 -3.24 -0.33 3.09
CA LEU A 7 -3.44 -1.68 2.56
C LEU A 7 -3.56 -2.75 3.66
N HIS A 8 -2.77 -2.63 4.71
CA HIS A 8 -2.74 -3.57 5.83
C HIS A 8 -3.43 -3.04 7.09
N GLY A 9 -4.20 -1.95 6.98
CA GLY A 9 -4.96 -1.36 8.08
C GLY A 9 -4.19 -0.30 8.87
N GLU A 10 -4.72 0.06 10.04
CA GLU A 10 -4.25 1.17 10.86
C GLU A 10 -4.31 0.80 12.35
N LEU A 11 -3.21 0.99 13.07
CA LEU A 11 -3.12 0.67 14.50
C LEU A 11 -3.95 1.59 15.40
N THR A 12 -4.35 2.77 14.90
CA THR A 12 -5.25 3.69 15.63
C THR A 12 -6.71 3.29 15.55
N LYS A 13 -7.01 2.19 14.84
CA LYS A 13 -8.37 1.69 14.66
C LYS A 13 -8.50 0.25 15.18
N VAL A 14 -9.74 -0.11 15.51
CA VAL A 14 -10.11 -1.47 15.91
C VAL A 14 -11.28 -1.95 15.06
N ARG A 15 -11.42 -3.26 14.97
CA ARG A 15 -12.56 -3.95 14.37
C ARG A 15 -12.98 -5.14 15.22
N PRO A 16 -14.26 -5.56 15.19
CA PRO A 16 -14.65 -6.83 15.80
C PRO A 16 -13.98 -8.01 15.11
N GLU A 17 -13.74 -9.08 15.86
CA GLU A 17 -13.10 -10.31 15.36
C GLU A 17 -13.87 -10.92 14.18
N ASP A 18 -15.22 -10.84 14.20
CA ASP A 18 -16.13 -11.35 13.18
C ASP A 18 -16.47 -10.33 12.08
N SER A 19 -15.60 -9.36 11.81
CA SER A 19 -15.86 -8.29 10.82
C SER A 19 -15.85 -8.75 9.36
N TYR A 20 -15.49 -10.00 9.09
CA TYR A 20 -15.72 -10.65 7.79
C TYR A 20 -17.05 -11.38 7.79
N THR A 21 -17.80 -11.29 6.71
CA THR A 21 -19.01 -12.09 6.49
C THR A 21 -18.65 -13.49 5.99
N GLU A 22 -19.62 -14.41 5.97
CA GLU A 22 -19.45 -15.75 5.38
C GLU A 22 -19.05 -15.71 3.89
N ALA A 23 -19.26 -14.60 3.21
CA ALA A 23 -18.85 -14.36 1.82
C ALA A 23 -17.48 -13.64 1.72
N ASP A 24 -16.67 -13.64 2.78
CA ASP A 24 -15.40 -12.90 2.88
C ASP A 24 -15.52 -11.39 2.55
N VAL A 25 -16.73 -10.84 2.70
CA VAL A 25 -16.96 -9.41 2.54
C VAL A 25 -16.63 -8.69 3.84
N TYR A 26 -15.67 -7.78 3.74
CA TYR A 26 -15.23 -6.98 4.87
C TYR A 26 -16.22 -5.85 5.19
N ASP A 27 -16.75 -5.82 6.41
CA ASP A 27 -17.64 -4.76 6.87
C ASP A 27 -16.86 -3.59 7.50
N GLU A 28 -16.55 -2.60 6.67
CA GLU A 28 -15.83 -1.39 7.09
C GLU A 28 -16.64 -0.52 8.05
N SER A 29 -17.97 -0.63 8.06
CA SER A 29 -18.83 0.18 8.94
C SER A 29 -18.62 -0.14 10.43
N ARG A 30 -18.07 -1.30 10.75
CA ARG A 30 -17.77 -1.76 12.11
C ARG A 30 -16.38 -1.36 12.61
N VAL A 31 -15.58 -0.69 11.77
CA VAL A 31 -14.27 -0.16 12.17
C VAL A 31 -14.46 1.09 13.02
N LYS A 32 -13.78 1.13 14.17
CA LYS A 32 -13.84 2.24 15.11
C LYS A 32 -12.46 2.85 15.27
N ASP A 33 -12.37 4.18 15.15
CA ASP A 33 -11.17 4.91 15.50
C ASP A 33 -11.09 5.05 17.04
N ILE A 34 -9.96 4.64 17.60
CA ILE A 34 -9.66 4.73 19.04
C ILE A 34 -8.44 5.61 19.31
N GLY A 35 -7.82 6.18 18.28
CA GLY A 35 -6.59 6.94 18.38
C GLY A 35 -5.47 6.07 18.98
N TYR A 36 -4.90 6.55 20.08
CA TYR A 36 -3.84 5.84 20.82
C TYR A 36 -4.36 5.14 22.09
N SER A 37 -5.67 4.93 22.21
CA SER A 37 -6.24 4.20 23.35
C SER A 37 -5.86 2.73 23.28
N ALA A 38 -5.54 2.14 24.43
CA ALA A 38 -5.27 0.72 24.54
C ALA A 38 -6.57 -0.09 24.43
N ILE A 39 -6.48 -1.26 23.83
CA ILE A 39 -7.53 -2.28 23.88
C ILE A 39 -7.00 -3.54 24.56
N GLY A 40 -7.90 -4.30 25.21
CA GLY A 40 -7.59 -5.56 25.87
C GLY A 40 -8.72 -6.55 25.73
N ILE A 41 -8.51 -7.73 26.29
CA ILE A 41 -9.54 -8.76 26.38
C ILE A 41 -10.73 -8.22 27.19
N GLY A 42 -11.95 -8.40 26.64
CA GLY A 42 -13.20 -7.88 27.22
C GLY A 42 -13.63 -6.52 26.64
N ASN A 43 -12.81 -5.86 25.80
CA ASN A 43 -13.29 -4.73 25.03
C ASN A 43 -14.06 -5.25 23.81
N VAL A 44 -15.38 -5.14 23.86
CA VAL A 44 -16.29 -5.72 22.87
C VAL A 44 -17.11 -4.65 22.17
N ASP A 45 -17.67 -4.99 21.03
CA ASP A 45 -18.64 -4.16 20.30
C ASP A 45 -20.05 -4.27 20.93
N GLU A 46 -21.03 -3.62 20.31
CA GLU A 46 -22.44 -3.61 20.75
C GLU A 46 -23.10 -4.98 20.70
N ARG A 47 -22.52 -5.94 19.96
CA ARG A 47 -22.97 -7.33 19.86
C ARG A 47 -22.23 -8.26 20.82
N GLY A 48 -21.31 -7.72 21.63
CA GLY A 48 -20.46 -8.51 22.54
C GLY A 48 -19.29 -9.20 21.86
N VAL A 49 -18.93 -8.82 20.63
CA VAL A 49 -17.80 -9.39 19.89
C VAL A 49 -16.51 -8.66 20.25
N GLN A 50 -15.48 -9.43 20.59
CA GLN A 50 -14.17 -8.91 20.98
C GLN A 50 -13.57 -8.00 19.88
N TYR A 51 -13.11 -6.81 20.27
CA TYR A 51 -12.30 -5.96 19.40
C TYR A 51 -10.87 -6.48 19.25
N ARG A 52 -10.35 -6.34 18.05
CA ARG A 52 -8.94 -6.54 17.73
C ARG A 52 -8.39 -5.31 17.00
N PRO A 53 -7.07 -5.11 16.92
CA PRO A 53 -6.48 -4.06 16.07
C PRO A 53 -6.97 -4.18 14.62
N HIS A 54 -7.26 -3.05 13.99
CA HIS A 54 -7.65 -3.00 12.58
C HIS A 54 -6.43 -3.13 11.67
N ILE A 55 -5.80 -4.29 11.71
CA ILE A 55 -4.65 -4.65 10.88
C ILE A 55 -4.88 -6.04 10.25
N VAL A 56 -4.19 -6.30 9.15
CA VAL A 56 -4.19 -7.59 8.46
C VAL A 56 -3.05 -8.43 9.03
N PHE A 57 -3.35 -9.61 9.54
CA PHE A 57 -2.35 -10.60 9.93
C PHE A 57 -1.99 -11.54 8.78
N PHE A 58 -0.86 -12.23 8.90
CA PHE A 58 -0.48 -13.26 7.94
C PHE A 58 -1.56 -14.32 7.80
N GLY A 59 -1.90 -14.67 6.56
CA GLY A 59 -2.96 -15.62 6.24
C GLY A 59 -4.36 -15.03 6.14
N GLU A 60 -4.55 -13.75 6.48
CA GLU A 60 -5.82 -13.07 6.31
C GLU A 60 -5.94 -12.42 4.92
N ALA A 61 -7.17 -12.28 4.45
CA ALA A 61 -7.48 -11.49 3.26
C ALA A 61 -7.10 -10.02 3.48
N VAL A 62 -6.68 -9.34 2.41
CA VAL A 62 -6.33 -7.91 2.42
C VAL A 62 -7.52 -7.10 1.90
N PRO A 63 -8.35 -6.47 2.76
CA PRO A 63 -9.61 -5.85 2.34
C PRO A 63 -9.46 -4.75 1.30
N LYS A 64 -8.37 -3.98 1.40
CA LYS A 64 -8.11 -2.83 0.52
C LYS A 64 -7.33 -3.17 -0.76
N LEU A 65 -7.13 -4.47 -1.05
CA LEU A 65 -6.39 -4.89 -2.23
C LEU A 65 -7.07 -4.45 -3.54
N SER A 66 -8.41 -4.60 -3.62
CA SER A 66 -9.16 -4.19 -4.81
C SER A 66 -9.14 -2.68 -5.02
N ASP A 67 -9.11 -1.90 -3.94
CA ASP A 67 -8.98 -0.44 -4.00
C ASP A 67 -7.61 -0.05 -4.56
N ALA A 68 -6.54 -0.69 -4.07
CA ALA A 68 -5.18 -0.47 -4.57
C ALA A 68 -5.04 -0.86 -6.05
N LEU A 69 -5.61 -2.00 -6.46
CA LEU A 69 -5.56 -2.45 -7.85
C LEU A 69 -6.24 -1.46 -8.81
N ARG A 70 -7.38 -0.88 -8.43
CA ARG A 70 -8.06 0.14 -9.24
C ARG A 70 -7.20 1.38 -9.50
N GLU A 71 -6.41 1.81 -8.51
CA GLU A 71 -5.49 2.94 -8.69
C GLU A 71 -4.30 2.57 -9.58
N LEU A 72 -3.82 1.34 -9.49
CA LEU A 72 -2.63 0.90 -10.21
C LEU A 72 -2.85 0.70 -11.71
N VAL A 73 -4.02 0.21 -12.11
CA VAL A 73 -4.32 -0.02 -13.54
C VAL A 73 -4.43 1.26 -14.36
N GLU A 74 -4.61 2.40 -13.70
CA GLU A 74 -4.68 3.73 -14.31
C GLU A 74 -3.45 4.60 -13.97
N ALA A 75 -2.40 4.00 -13.40
CA ALA A 75 -1.25 4.77 -12.96
C ALA A 75 -0.40 5.27 -14.14
N ASP A 76 -0.12 6.56 -14.17
CA ASP A 76 0.82 7.18 -15.10
C ASP A 76 2.28 6.97 -14.66
N ILE A 77 2.52 6.88 -13.36
CA ILE A 77 3.84 6.74 -12.76
C ILE A 77 3.70 5.94 -11.46
N MET A 78 4.60 4.99 -11.22
CA MET A 78 4.70 4.28 -9.95
C MET A 78 6.01 4.59 -9.24
N ILE A 79 5.94 4.88 -7.95
CA ILE A 79 7.12 5.04 -7.10
C ILE A 79 7.00 4.07 -5.93
N ILE A 80 7.92 3.12 -5.84
CA ILE A 80 8.03 2.12 -4.76
C ILE A 80 9.13 2.59 -3.82
N VAL A 81 8.85 2.66 -2.52
CA VAL A 81 9.79 3.24 -1.55
C VAL A 81 9.91 2.35 -0.32
N GLY A 82 11.15 2.00 0.04
CA GLY A 82 11.49 1.37 1.31
C GLY A 82 10.83 0.01 1.54
N THR A 83 10.88 -0.87 0.55
CA THR A 83 10.30 -2.21 0.64
C THR A 83 11.15 -3.26 -0.05
N SER A 84 11.31 -4.40 0.58
CA SER A 84 11.98 -5.57 0.01
C SER A 84 11.15 -6.32 -1.04
N LEU A 85 9.87 -5.97 -1.21
CA LEU A 85 8.91 -6.62 -2.13
C LEU A 85 8.83 -8.16 -1.97
N VAL A 86 8.85 -8.65 -0.74
CA VAL A 86 8.76 -10.10 -0.46
C VAL A 86 7.39 -10.51 0.10
N VAL A 87 6.63 -9.59 0.68
CA VAL A 87 5.34 -9.90 1.33
C VAL A 87 4.20 -9.79 0.35
N GLN A 88 3.55 -10.92 0.08
CA GLN A 88 2.36 -10.99 -0.78
C GLN A 88 1.08 -10.60 -0.01
N PRO A 89 0.06 -10.02 -0.70
CA PRO A 89 0.00 -9.70 -2.14
C PRO A 89 0.66 -8.37 -2.53
N ALA A 90 1.07 -7.55 -1.55
CA ALA A 90 1.63 -6.20 -1.80
C ALA A 90 2.84 -6.21 -2.74
N ALA A 91 3.71 -7.22 -2.61
CA ALA A 91 4.90 -7.37 -3.43
C ALA A 91 4.63 -7.50 -4.93
N SER A 92 3.46 -7.99 -5.33
CA SER A 92 3.07 -8.18 -6.74
C SER A 92 2.31 -6.99 -7.33
N LEU A 93 1.95 -5.99 -6.55
CA LEU A 93 1.07 -4.90 -7.00
C LEU A 93 1.62 -4.12 -8.18
N TRP A 94 2.93 -3.96 -8.27
CA TRP A 94 3.59 -3.27 -9.39
C TRP A 94 3.31 -3.92 -10.76
N GLN A 95 3.00 -5.22 -10.80
CA GLN A 95 2.70 -5.96 -12.03
C GLN A 95 1.38 -5.53 -12.68
N PHE A 96 0.51 -4.86 -11.94
CA PHE A 96 -0.79 -4.39 -12.40
C PHE A 96 -0.75 -2.96 -12.97
N THR A 97 0.39 -2.30 -12.96
CA THR A 97 0.55 -1.02 -13.66
C THR A 97 0.59 -1.22 -15.17
N PRO A 98 0.18 -0.23 -16.00
CA PRO A 98 0.34 -0.26 -17.44
C PRO A 98 1.78 -0.61 -17.86
N VAL A 99 1.94 -1.27 -19.00
CA VAL A 99 3.26 -1.74 -19.49
C VAL A 99 4.25 -0.59 -19.69
N ASP A 100 3.75 0.54 -20.12
CA ASP A 100 4.49 1.79 -20.38
C ASP A 100 4.59 2.71 -19.15
N CYS A 101 3.99 2.33 -18.03
CA CYS A 101 4.09 3.07 -16.78
C CYS A 101 5.53 2.97 -16.23
N PRO A 102 6.26 4.08 -16.10
CA PRO A 102 7.59 4.07 -15.50
C PRO A 102 7.50 3.78 -14.00
N VAL A 103 8.32 2.83 -13.55
CA VAL A 103 8.41 2.40 -12.15
C VAL A 103 9.73 2.86 -11.55
N TYR A 104 9.69 3.70 -10.54
CA TYR A 104 10.85 4.11 -9.76
C TYR A 104 10.91 3.32 -8.47
N VAL A 105 12.03 2.64 -8.22
CA VAL A 105 12.26 1.91 -6.97
C VAL A 105 13.30 2.64 -6.18
N VAL A 106 12.93 3.11 -4.99
CA VAL A 106 13.80 3.82 -4.05
C VAL A 106 14.04 2.95 -2.84
N ASP A 107 15.14 2.24 -2.84
CA ASP A 107 15.56 1.38 -1.74
C ASP A 107 17.11 1.27 -1.75
N PRO A 108 17.82 1.28 -0.60
CA PRO A 108 19.24 1.06 -0.56
C PRO A 108 19.65 -0.35 -1.00
N GLU A 109 18.77 -1.33 -0.86
CA GLU A 109 18.99 -2.72 -1.24
C GLU A 109 18.42 -3.04 -2.63
N ASP A 110 18.83 -4.16 -3.21
CA ASP A 110 18.27 -4.66 -4.45
C ASP A 110 16.88 -5.24 -4.22
N THR A 111 15.96 -4.94 -5.13
CA THR A 111 14.59 -5.44 -5.10
C THR A 111 14.33 -6.39 -6.27
N PRO A 112 13.51 -7.45 -6.09
CA PRO A 112 13.29 -8.47 -7.10
C PRO A 112 12.26 -8.03 -8.17
N ILE A 113 12.50 -6.89 -8.82
CA ILE A 113 11.70 -6.44 -9.96
C ILE A 113 12.52 -6.65 -11.22
N ASP A 114 12.03 -7.48 -12.13
CA ASP A 114 12.71 -7.91 -13.36
C ASP A 114 12.17 -7.27 -14.66
N ARG A 115 11.34 -6.23 -14.57
CA ARG A 115 10.86 -5.46 -15.73
C ARG A 115 11.95 -4.47 -16.16
N GLU A 116 13.00 -4.94 -16.84
CA GLU A 116 14.24 -4.20 -17.12
C GLU A 116 14.05 -2.86 -17.86
N GLU A 117 13.08 -2.76 -18.80
CA GLU A 117 12.95 -1.59 -19.69
C GLU A 117 12.20 -0.40 -19.05
N SER A 118 11.37 -0.63 -18.04
CA SER A 118 10.53 0.41 -17.44
C SER A 118 10.81 0.68 -15.95
N VAL A 119 11.82 0.02 -15.37
CA VAL A 119 12.16 0.15 -13.94
C VAL A 119 13.45 0.92 -13.75
N ILE A 120 13.40 1.95 -12.91
CA ILE A 120 14.54 2.78 -12.55
C ILE A 120 14.85 2.57 -11.07
N HIS A 121 15.98 1.92 -10.76
CA HIS A 121 16.43 1.71 -9.41
C HIS A 121 17.26 2.89 -8.90
N ILE A 122 16.85 3.47 -7.77
CA ILE A 122 17.57 4.52 -7.06
C ILE A 122 18.02 3.92 -5.73
N LYS A 123 19.26 3.43 -5.68
CA LYS A 123 19.89 2.85 -4.49
C LYS A 123 20.24 3.95 -3.49
N ASP A 124 19.22 4.36 -2.73
CA ASP A 124 19.34 5.44 -1.75
C ASP A 124 18.24 5.31 -0.68
N LYS A 125 18.41 6.01 0.44
CA LYS A 125 17.40 6.11 1.49
C LYS A 125 16.17 6.88 0.97
N ALA A 126 14.99 6.58 1.51
CA ALA A 126 13.74 7.25 1.12
C ALA A 126 13.83 8.79 1.16
N THR A 127 14.51 9.34 2.19
CA THR A 127 14.65 10.79 2.41
C THR A 127 15.36 11.53 1.29
N THR A 128 16.30 10.89 0.62
CA THR A 128 17.10 11.47 -0.49
C THR A 128 16.68 10.90 -1.84
N GLY A 129 16.39 9.62 -1.91
CA GLY A 129 16.05 8.93 -3.15
C GLY A 129 14.73 9.38 -3.76
N VAL A 130 13.70 9.67 -2.94
CA VAL A 130 12.42 10.20 -3.44
C VAL A 130 12.60 11.56 -4.11
N ALA A 131 13.41 12.45 -3.53
CA ALA A 131 13.70 13.73 -4.16
C ALA A 131 14.37 13.55 -5.53
N ARG A 132 15.32 12.61 -5.65
CA ARG A 132 15.97 12.26 -6.92
C ARG A 132 14.98 11.71 -7.95
N ALA A 133 14.06 10.81 -7.55
CA ALA A 133 13.01 10.30 -8.44
C ALA A 133 12.17 11.45 -9.01
N ILE A 134 11.73 12.38 -8.16
CA ILE A 134 10.94 13.55 -8.57
C ILE A 134 11.72 14.46 -9.53
N GLU A 135 13.01 14.67 -9.30
CA GLU A 135 13.85 15.47 -10.22
C GLU A 135 14.00 14.80 -11.59
N MET A 136 14.16 13.47 -11.63
CA MET A 136 14.22 12.72 -12.89
C MET A 136 12.92 12.85 -13.67
N LEU A 137 11.77 12.65 -13.01
CA LEU A 137 10.45 12.82 -13.60
C LEU A 137 10.22 14.23 -14.19
N LYS A 138 10.65 15.28 -13.48
CA LYS A 138 10.55 16.66 -13.99
C LYS A 138 11.38 16.87 -15.25
N LYS A 139 12.57 16.31 -15.33
CA LYS A 139 13.46 16.42 -16.50
C LYS A 139 12.89 15.68 -17.74
N GLU A 140 12.25 14.53 -17.54
CA GLU A 140 11.62 13.76 -18.60
C GLU A 140 10.38 14.48 -19.16
N ASN A 141 9.51 15.00 -18.30
CA ASN A 141 8.35 15.79 -18.72
C ASN A 141 8.72 17.04 -19.50
N ILE A 142 9.84 17.71 -19.18
CA ILE A 142 10.34 18.88 -19.94
C ILE A 142 10.81 18.45 -21.34
N LYS A 143 11.47 17.30 -21.46
CA LYS A 143 11.94 16.77 -22.75
C LYS A 143 10.78 16.39 -23.68
N GLN A 144 9.69 15.84 -23.13
CA GLN A 144 8.49 15.49 -23.91
C GLN A 144 7.71 16.73 -24.41
N LYS A 145 7.66 17.81 -23.62
CA LYS A 145 7.00 19.07 -24.02
C LYS A 145 7.77 19.87 -25.08
N ASN A 146 9.05 19.60 -25.29
CA ASN A 146 9.92 20.30 -26.23
C ASN A 146 10.16 19.50 -27.54
N ARG A 147 9.43 18.42 -27.75
CA ARG A 147 9.35 17.64 -29.00
C ARG A 147 8.02 17.85 -29.70
#